data_0bae2faf27f5290fe7fc46de164105fa
#
_entry.id   0bae2faf27f5290fe7fc46de164105fa
#
_cell.length_a   1.000
_cell.length_b   1.000
_cell.length_c   1.000
_cell.angle_alpha   90.00
_cell.angle_beta   90.00
_cell.angle_gamma   90.00
#
_symmetry.space_group_name_H-M   'P 1'
#
loop_
_entity.id
_entity.type
_entity.pdbx_description
1 polymer ?
#
loop_
_entity_poly.entity_id
_entity_poly.type
_entity_poly.pdbx_seq_one_letter_code
_entity_poly.pdbx_strand_id
1 'polypeptide(L)'
;MAIKYLKKSPKTPFTDDNQTTAIVKELLKEIEISKEEACINLTKKFDKYDGEIVVSKERIEQVNKKLDQKTKDDIQFSHERVKKFAEAQLKNYGQDFEVELSPGLYAGQKLIPVNTAGCYIPGGRYAHIASAVMSVTTAKVAGVKNIIACSPPKDCLLYTSDAADES
;
A
#
# COMPACT_ATOMS: atom_id res chain seq x y z
N MET A 1 16.42 32.99 25.74
CA MET A 1 16.41 31.70 26.51
C MET A 1 17.23 30.67 25.73
N ALA A 2 18.19 30.01 26.39
CA ALA A 2 18.96 28.94 25.75
C ALA A 2 18.10 27.66 25.68
N ILE A 3 18.06 27.01 24.51
CA ILE A 3 17.35 25.74 24.32
C ILE A 3 18.10 24.65 25.09
N LYS A 4 17.43 24.04 26.08
CA LYS A 4 17.97 22.90 26.82
C LYS A 4 17.45 21.63 26.21
N TYR A 5 18.34 20.84 25.60
CA TYR A 5 17.99 19.51 25.07
C TYR A 5 17.88 18.52 26.21
N LEU A 6 16.71 17.91 26.42
CA LEU A 6 16.49 16.86 27.42
C LEU A 6 17.10 15.52 26.99
N LYS A 7 17.15 15.26 25.69
CA LYS A 7 17.78 14.09 25.09
C LYS A 7 18.26 14.46 23.70
N LYS A 8 19.52 14.17 23.40
CA LYS A 8 20.03 14.24 22.00
C LYS A 8 19.99 12.82 21.43
N SER A 9 19.30 12.64 20.32
CA SER A 9 19.43 11.42 19.55
C SER A 9 20.89 11.30 19.08
N PRO A 10 21.52 10.13 19.21
CA PRO A 10 22.77 9.92 18.48
C PRO A 10 22.48 10.21 17.01
N LYS A 11 23.32 11.00 16.37
CA LYS A 11 23.21 11.19 14.92
C LYS A 11 23.30 9.79 14.32
N THR A 12 22.17 9.26 13.91
CA THR A 12 22.15 8.12 12.99
C THR A 12 22.96 8.58 11.80
N PRO A 13 24.03 7.90 11.41
CA PRO A 13 24.67 8.20 10.14
C PRO A 13 23.54 8.24 9.14
N PHE A 14 23.42 9.32 8.40
CA PHE A 14 22.61 9.34 7.21
C PHE A 14 23.18 8.19 6.39
N THR A 15 22.49 7.09 6.38
CA THR A 15 22.81 5.96 5.52
C THR A 15 22.37 6.38 4.12
N ASP A 16 23.14 7.29 3.55
CA ASP A 16 23.25 7.40 2.10
C ASP A 16 24.03 6.15 1.69
N ASP A 17 23.35 5.01 1.81
CA ASP A 17 23.92 3.73 1.46
C ASP A 17 23.83 3.62 -0.06
N ASN A 18 24.83 4.23 -0.71
CA ASN A 18 24.98 4.18 -2.16
C ASN A 18 25.01 2.73 -2.67
N GLN A 19 25.46 1.77 -1.86
CA GLN A 19 25.46 0.36 -2.20
C GLN A 19 24.03 -0.21 -2.22
N THR A 20 23.24 0.03 -1.17
CA THR A 20 21.82 -0.40 -1.13
C THR A 20 21.05 0.25 -2.27
N THR A 21 21.24 1.53 -2.52
CA THR A 21 20.60 2.23 -3.63
C THR A 21 20.96 1.62 -4.99
N ALA A 22 22.23 1.27 -5.21
CA ALA A 22 22.66 0.63 -6.43
C ALA A 22 22.04 -0.76 -6.62
N ILE A 23 22.04 -1.58 -5.57
CA ILE A 23 21.42 -2.91 -5.59
C ILE A 23 19.93 -2.80 -5.91
N VAL A 24 19.19 -1.90 -5.25
CA VAL A 24 17.75 -1.72 -5.50
C VAL A 24 17.49 -1.27 -6.94
N LYS A 25 18.32 -0.37 -7.50
CA LYS A 25 18.19 0.06 -8.89
C LYS A 25 18.41 -1.09 -9.87
N GLU A 26 19.39 -1.96 -9.61
CA GLU A 26 19.62 -3.15 -10.44
C GLU A 26 18.45 -4.13 -10.40
N LEU A 27 17.91 -4.41 -9.20
CA LEU A 27 16.72 -5.27 -9.04
C LEU A 27 15.50 -4.70 -9.77
N LEU A 28 15.26 -3.41 -9.65
CA LEU A 28 14.15 -2.75 -10.35
C LEU A 28 14.31 -2.82 -11.87
N LYS A 29 15.54 -2.66 -12.37
CA LYS A 29 15.83 -2.80 -13.79
C LYS A 29 15.64 -4.24 -14.29
N GLU A 30 16.03 -5.23 -13.50
CA GLU A 30 15.80 -6.65 -13.79
C GLU A 30 14.30 -6.93 -13.91
N ILE A 31 13.50 -6.42 -12.96
CA ILE A 31 12.02 -6.56 -12.98
C ILE A 31 11.42 -5.84 -14.20
N GLU A 32 11.91 -4.65 -14.55
CA GLU A 32 11.42 -3.90 -15.73
C GLU A 32 11.64 -4.68 -17.03
N ILE A 33 12.76 -5.36 -17.16
CA ILE A 33 13.14 -6.12 -18.36
C ILE A 33 12.43 -7.49 -18.40
N SER A 34 12.57 -8.28 -17.33
CA SER A 34 12.14 -9.68 -17.28
C SER A 34 10.77 -9.88 -16.60
N LYS A 35 10.16 -8.79 -16.11
CA LYS A 35 8.77 -8.76 -15.59
C LYS A 35 8.49 -9.87 -14.56
N GLU A 36 7.51 -10.72 -14.84
CA GLU A 36 7.06 -11.78 -13.93
C GLU A 36 8.16 -12.81 -13.64
N GLU A 37 8.96 -13.16 -14.64
CA GLU A 37 10.07 -14.10 -14.46
C GLU A 37 11.10 -13.59 -13.44
N ALA A 38 11.44 -12.30 -13.48
CA ALA A 38 12.31 -11.70 -12.48
C ALA A 38 11.67 -11.76 -11.09
N CYS A 39 10.38 -11.47 -10.97
CA CYS A 39 9.67 -11.54 -9.69
C CYS A 39 9.72 -12.95 -9.10
N ILE A 40 9.47 -13.98 -9.90
CA ILE A 40 9.54 -15.39 -9.48
C ILE A 40 10.95 -15.74 -8.99
N ASN A 41 11.98 -15.36 -9.76
CA ASN A 41 13.37 -15.65 -9.41
C ASN A 41 13.81 -14.93 -8.13
N LEU A 42 13.41 -13.68 -7.96
CA LEU A 42 13.71 -12.88 -6.77
C LEU A 42 12.98 -13.42 -5.54
N THR A 43 11.72 -13.83 -5.67
CA THR A 43 10.95 -14.46 -4.59
C THR A 43 11.59 -15.79 -4.15
N LYS A 44 12.03 -16.62 -5.08
CA LYS A 44 12.79 -17.85 -4.76
C LYS A 44 14.09 -17.53 -4.04
N LYS A 45 14.80 -16.51 -4.49
CA LYS A 45 16.12 -16.12 -3.95
C LYS A 45 16.02 -15.56 -2.54
N PHE A 46 15.12 -14.61 -2.30
CA PHE A 46 15.06 -13.85 -1.07
C PHE A 46 14.07 -14.45 -0.05
N ASP A 47 12.90 -14.86 -0.51
CA ASP A 47 11.83 -15.36 0.37
C ASP A 47 11.83 -16.88 0.53
N LYS A 48 12.64 -17.60 -0.28
CA LYS A 48 12.66 -19.06 -0.33
C LYS A 48 11.30 -19.66 -0.65
N TYR A 49 10.50 -18.92 -1.40
CA TYR A 49 9.15 -19.30 -1.78
C TYR A 49 9.10 -19.74 -3.25
N ASP A 50 8.45 -20.85 -3.52
CA ASP A 50 8.35 -21.49 -4.84
C ASP A 50 6.89 -21.66 -5.29
N GLY A 51 5.96 -21.00 -4.63
CA GLY A 51 4.54 -21.02 -4.98
C GLY A 51 4.14 -19.94 -5.98
N GLU A 52 2.85 -19.83 -6.23
CA GLU A 52 2.27 -18.80 -7.08
C GLU A 52 2.43 -17.42 -6.45
N ILE A 53 2.89 -16.44 -7.23
CA ILE A 53 3.04 -15.05 -6.77
C ILE A 53 1.73 -14.26 -6.84
N VAL A 54 0.77 -14.72 -7.64
CA VAL A 54 -0.57 -14.13 -7.74
C VAL A 54 -1.56 -15.04 -7.01
N VAL A 55 -2.23 -14.50 -5.99
CA VAL A 55 -3.25 -15.26 -5.26
C VAL A 55 -4.49 -15.39 -6.11
N SER A 56 -4.96 -16.62 -6.36
CA SER A 56 -6.16 -16.87 -7.14
C SER A 56 -7.44 -16.55 -6.37
N LYS A 57 -8.53 -16.28 -7.09
CA LYS A 57 -9.85 -16.02 -6.46
C LYS A 57 -10.33 -17.22 -5.64
N GLU A 58 -10.09 -18.43 -6.11
CA GLU A 58 -10.44 -19.67 -5.42
C GLU A 58 -9.69 -19.77 -4.08
N ARG A 59 -8.43 -19.36 -4.06
CA ARG A 59 -7.63 -19.31 -2.83
C ARG A 59 -8.18 -18.31 -1.84
N ILE A 60 -8.53 -17.13 -2.30
CA ILE A 60 -9.15 -16.07 -1.48
C ILE A 60 -10.46 -16.59 -0.86
N GLU A 61 -11.34 -17.19 -1.65
CA GLU A 61 -12.60 -17.76 -1.16
C GLU A 61 -12.40 -18.87 -0.11
N GLN A 62 -11.43 -19.76 -0.35
CA GLN A 62 -11.10 -20.83 0.62
C GLN A 62 -10.65 -20.25 1.95
N VAL A 63 -9.82 -19.22 1.93
CA VAL A 63 -9.34 -18.56 3.14
C VAL A 63 -10.48 -17.80 3.83
N ASN A 64 -11.30 -17.09 3.09
CA ASN A 64 -12.45 -16.38 3.64
C ASN A 64 -13.43 -17.33 4.36
N LYS A 65 -13.65 -18.52 3.83
CA LYS A 65 -14.48 -19.54 4.50
C LYS A 65 -13.89 -20.06 5.82
N LYS A 66 -12.56 -19.99 5.98
CA LYS A 66 -11.86 -20.46 7.19
C LYS A 66 -11.75 -19.39 8.27
N LEU A 67 -11.91 -18.13 7.94
CA LEU A 67 -11.89 -17.05 8.92
C LEU A 67 -13.14 -17.12 9.81
N ASP A 68 -12.92 -16.97 11.11
CA ASP A 68 -14.03 -16.86 12.07
C ASP A 68 -14.77 -15.54 11.93
N GLN A 69 -16.05 -15.55 12.33
CA GLN A 69 -16.92 -14.38 12.16
C GLN A 69 -16.40 -13.15 12.94
N LYS A 70 -15.82 -13.37 14.13
CA LYS A 70 -15.28 -12.25 14.92
C LYS A 70 -14.15 -11.54 14.19
N THR A 71 -13.24 -12.28 13.58
CA THR A 71 -12.15 -11.68 12.78
C THR A 71 -12.69 -10.89 11.60
N LYS A 72 -13.71 -11.40 10.90
CA LYS A 72 -14.38 -10.66 9.81
C LYS A 72 -15.01 -9.37 10.30
N ASP A 73 -15.73 -9.42 11.41
CA ASP A 73 -16.39 -8.26 12.01
C ASP A 73 -15.35 -7.19 12.45
N ASP A 74 -14.22 -7.62 13.01
CA ASP A 74 -13.13 -6.73 13.44
C ASP A 74 -12.47 -6.04 12.21
N ILE A 75 -12.30 -6.76 11.11
CA ILE A 75 -11.78 -6.20 9.84
C ILE A 75 -12.78 -5.21 9.27
N GLN A 76 -14.05 -5.58 9.15
CA GLN A 76 -15.11 -4.71 8.66
C GLN A 76 -15.24 -3.43 9.48
N PHE A 77 -15.20 -3.57 10.81
CA PHE A 77 -15.21 -2.43 11.73
C PHE A 77 -14.05 -1.46 11.47
N SER A 78 -12.85 -1.98 11.23
CA SER A 78 -11.66 -1.17 10.93
C SER A 78 -11.78 -0.50 9.57
N HIS A 79 -12.21 -1.25 8.55
CA HIS A 79 -12.42 -0.76 7.19
C HIS A 79 -13.38 0.44 7.15
N GLU A 80 -14.55 0.31 7.77
CA GLU A 80 -15.56 1.38 7.79
C GLU A 80 -15.02 2.69 8.39
N ARG A 81 -14.20 2.60 9.44
CA ARG A 81 -13.61 3.79 10.08
C ARG A 81 -12.55 4.45 9.21
N VAL A 82 -11.69 3.66 8.63
CA VAL A 82 -10.66 4.16 7.69
C VAL A 82 -11.35 4.79 6.49
N LYS A 83 -12.35 4.12 5.91
CA LYS A 83 -13.12 4.63 4.78
C LYS A 83 -13.77 5.97 5.12
N LYS A 84 -14.53 6.04 6.22
CA LYS A 84 -15.20 7.28 6.66
C LYS A 84 -14.22 8.43 6.86
N PHE A 85 -13.06 8.16 7.43
CA PHE A 85 -12.04 9.17 7.64
C PHE A 85 -11.41 9.62 6.31
N ALA A 86 -11.06 8.68 5.42
CA ALA A 86 -10.51 8.98 4.11
C ALA A 86 -11.51 9.80 3.23
N GLU A 87 -12.80 9.47 3.27
CA GLU A 87 -13.85 10.24 2.59
C GLU A 87 -13.92 11.68 3.13
N ALA A 88 -13.83 11.85 4.45
CA ALA A 88 -13.80 13.17 5.06
C ALA A 88 -12.54 13.96 4.67
N GLN A 89 -11.39 13.32 4.59
CA GLN A 89 -10.15 13.93 4.12
C GLN A 89 -10.29 14.37 2.65
N LEU A 90 -10.75 13.49 1.77
CA LEU A 90 -10.95 13.81 0.35
C LEU A 90 -11.87 15.01 0.17
N LYS A 91 -12.96 15.06 0.93
CA LYS A 91 -13.88 16.21 0.91
C LYS A 91 -13.21 17.52 1.34
N ASN A 92 -12.23 17.46 2.25
CA ASN A 92 -11.51 18.63 2.74
C ASN A 92 -10.32 19.05 1.88
N TYR A 93 -9.79 18.18 1.03
CA TYR A 93 -8.72 18.54 0.09
C TYR A 93 -9.17 19.51 -1.00
N GLY A 94 -10.44 19.82 -1.04
CA GLY A 94 -11.05 20.74 -1.97
C GLY A 94 -11.62 20.05 -3.19
N GLN A 95 -12.43 20.80 -3.90
CA GLN A 95 -12.97 20.39 -5.19
C GLN A 95 -12.09 21.00 -6.30
N ASP A 96 -12.23 20.47 -7.48
CA ASP A 96 -11.72 21.12 -8.67
C ASP A 96 -12.31 22.54 -8.71
N PHE A 97 -11.47 23.54 -8.94
CA PHE A 97 -11.90 24.91 -9.12
C PHE A 97 -11.12 25.58 -10.24
N GLU A 98 -11.75 26.54 -10.86
CA GLU A 98 -11.15 27.41 -11.85
C GLU A 98 -11.63 28.83 -11.60
N VAL A 99 -10.75 29.81 -11.71
CA VAL A 99 -11.04 31.23 -11.51
C VAL A 99 -10.40 32.05 -12.62
N GLU A 100 -11.14 32.98 -13.18
CA GLU A 100 -10.61 33.95 -14.13
C GLU A 100 -9.86 35.03 -13.37
N LEU A 101 -8.56 35.13 -13.60
CA LEU A 101 -7.68 36.14 -12.97
C LEU A 101 -7.68 37.46 -13.73
N SER A 102 -7.85 37.44 -15.04
CA SER A 102 -8.06 38.55 -15.92
C SER A 102 -8.75 38.05 -17.20
N PRO A 103 -9.31 38.93 -18.06
CA PRO A 103 -10.01 38.48 -19.26
C PRO A 103 -9.23 37.48 -20.09
N GLY A 104 -9.72 36.24 -20.18
CA GLY A 104 -9.11 35.14 -20.91
C GLY A 104 -7.97 34.40 -20.18
N LEU A 105 -7.62 34.80 -18.96
CA LEU A 105 -6.61 34.11 -18.13
C LEU A 105 -7.26 33.39 -16.97
N TYR A 106 -7.22 32.05 -17.02
CA TYR A 106 -7.80 31.15 -16.01
C TYR A 106 -6.70 30.42 -15.23
N ALA A 107 -6.90 30.27 -13.94
CA ALA A 107 -6.08 29.43 -13.09
C ALA A 107 -6.98 28.53 -12.22
N GLY A 108 -6.55 27.33 -11.94
CA GLY A 108 -7.34 26.37 -11.18
C GLY A 108 -6.55 25.23 -10.60
N GLN A 109 -7.27 24.37 -9.91
CA GLN A 109 -6.76 23.14 -9.33
C GLN A 109 -7.65 21.98 -9.77
N LYS A 110 -7.03 20.86 -10.09
CA LYS A 110 -7.73 19.63 -10.43
C LYS A 110 -7.14 18.46 -9.66
N LEU A 111 -8.00 17.66 -9.05
CA LEU A 111 -7.60 16.43 -8.37
C LEU A 111 -7.67 15.27 -9.36
N ILE A 112 -6.53 14.69 -9.67
CA ILE A 112 -6.44 13.58 -10.60
C ILE A 112 -5.89 12.36 -9.86
N PRO A 113 -6.69 11.30 -9.67
CA PRO A 113 -6.18 10.08 -9.07
C PRO A 113 -5.13 9.42 -9.97
N VAL A 114 -4.14 8.76 -9.38
CA VAL A 114 -3.22 7.90 -10.13
C VAL A 114 -3.96 6.71 -10.73
N ASN A 115 -3.48 6.20 -11.85
CA ASN A 115 -4.16 5.07 -12.52
C ASN A 115 -4.00 3.75 -11.76
N THR A 116 -2.85 3.57 -11.11
CA THR A 116 -2.51 2.32 -10.41
C THR A 116 -1.77 2.65 -9.13
N ALA A 117 -2.13 1.97 -8.04
CA ALA A 117 -1.42 2.03 -6.76
C ALA A 117 -0.97 0.63 -6.34
N GLY A 118 0.30 0.50 -5.97
CA GLY A 118 0.83 -0.67 -5.28
C GLY A 118 0.77 -0.48 -3.77
N CYS A 119 0.07 -1.35 -3.07
CA CYS A 119 -0.08 -1.34 -1.62
C CYS A 119 0.81 -2.43 -1.02
N TYR A 120 1.93 -2.04 -0.43
CA TYR A 120 2.81 -2.98 0.25
C TYR A 120 2.33 -3.21 1.68
N ILE A 121 2.04 -4.47 2.00
CA ILE A 121 1.67 -4.91 3.34
C ILE A 121 2.89 -5.59 3.97
N PRO A 122 3.49 -5.00 5.02
CA PRO A 122 4.70 -5.55 5.62
C PRO A 122 4.48 -6.97 6.14
N GLY A 123 5.47 -7.84 5.91
CA GLY A 123 5.57 -9.14 6.58
C GLY A 123 6.15 -8.98 7.99
N GLY A 124 6.09 -10.04 8.79
CA GLY A 124 6.69 -10.03 10.12
C GLY A 124 6.16 -11.14 11.02
N ARG A 125 6.20 -10.93 12.33
CA ARG A 125 5.68 -11.89 13.31
C ARG A 125 4.16 -12.04 13.24
N TYR A 126 3.46 -10.97 12.86
CA TYR A 126 2.01 -10.87 12.84
C TYR A 126 1.52 -10.44 11.47
N ALA A 127 0.28 -10.77 11.15
CA ALA A 127 -0.41 -10.25 9.98
C ALA A 127 -0.70 -8.75 10.19
N HIS A 128 -0.25 -7.92 9.25
CA HIS A 128 -0.45 -6.47 9.31
C HIS A 128 -1.77 -6.06 8.63
N ILE A 129 -2.89 -6.58 9.13
CA ILE A 129 -4.24 -6.32 8.57
C ILE A 129 -4.52 -4.81 8.52
N ALA A 130 -4.15 -4.07 9.57
CA ALA A 130 -4.34 -2.63 9.61
C ALA A 130 -3.62 -1.92 8.44
N SER A 131 -2.43 -2.38 8.04
CA SER A 131 -1.71 -1.82 6.90
C SER A 131 -2.43 -2.08 5.58
N ALA A 132 -3.01 -3.28 5.41
CA ALA A 132 -3.83 -3.60 4.25
C ALA A 132 -5.08 -2.69 4.19
N VAL A 133 -5.85 -2.66 5.27
CA VAL A 133 -7.05 -1.82 5.37
C VAL A 133 -6.72 -0.35 5.11
N MET A 134 -5.66 0.19 5.71
CA MET A 134 -5.31 1.61 5.56
C MET A 134 -4.85 1.95 4.15
N SER A 135 -3.98 1.15 3.54
CA SER A 135 -3.43 1.46 2.22
C SER A 135 -4.45 1.23 1.09
N VAL A 136 -5.13 0.09 1.09
CA VAL A 136 -6.09 -0.26 0.03
C VAL A 136 -7.33 0.63 0.08
N THR A 137 -7.91 0.83 1.28
CA THR A 137 -9.12 1.65 1.43
C THR A 137 -8.88 3.10 1.05
N THR A 138 -7.76 3.69 1.45
CA THR A 138 -7.45 5.08 1.08
C THR A 138 -7.21 5.25 -0.41
N ALA A 139 -6.52 4.29 -1.05
CA ALA A 139 -6.36 4.29 -2.51
C ALA A 139 -7.72 4.21 -3.23
N LYS A 140 -8.62 3.35 -2.74
CA LYS A 140 -9.97 3.21 -3.31
C LYS A 140 -10.80 4.48 -3.16
N VAL A 141 -10.82 5.09 -1.98
CA VAL A 141 -11.50 6.37 -1.72
C VAL A 141 -10.94 7.49 -2.59
N ALA A 142 -9.63 7.50 -2.84
CA ALA A 142 -8.98 8.46 -3.72
C ALA A 142 -9.33 8.27 -5.21
N GLY A 143 -10.11 7.24 -5.58
CA GLY A 143 -10.54 7.00 -6.95
C GLY A 143 -9.52 6.26 -7.83
N VAL A 144 -8.54 5.59 -7.23
CA VAL A 144 -7.57 4.77 -7.97
C VAL A 144 -8.28 3.57 -8.60
N LYS A 145 -8.07 3.37 -9.90
CA LYS A 145 -8.78 2.32 -10.67
C LYS A 145 -8.17 0.92 -10.46
N ASN A 146 -6.84 0.85 -10.43
CA ASN A 146 -6.13 -0.42 -10.28
C ASN A 146 -5.36 -0.40 -8.96
N ILE A 147 -5.75 -1.25 -8.02
CA ILE A 147 -5.10 -1.36 -6.73
C ILE A 147 -4.53 -2.76 -6.61
N ILE A 148 -3.23 -2.86 -6.37
CA ILE A 148 -2.52 -4.13 -6.23
C ILE A 148 -1.95 -4.19 -4.82
N ALA A 149 -2.43 -5.13 -4.03
CA ALA A 149 -1.88 -5.41 -2.71
C ALA A 149 -0.80 -6.50 -2.81
N CYS A 150 0.34 -6.28 -2.18
CA CYS A 150 1.40 -7.28 -2.13
C CYS A 150 1.99 -7.40 -0.73
N SER A 151 2.35 -8.61 -0.36
CA SER A 151 2.96 -8.95 0.93
C SER A 151 4.00 -10.04 0.74
N PRO A 152 5.04 -10.10 1.58
CA PRO A 152 5.93 -11.26 1.56
C PRO A 152 5.16 -12.56 1.78
N PRO A 153 5.53 -13.66 1.11
CA PRO A 153 4.84 -14.94 1.26
C PRO A 153 4.99 -15.45 2.71
N LYS A 154 3.90 -15.95 3.25
CA LYS A 154 3.88 -16.56 4.58
C LYS A 154 2.72 -17.54 4.70
N ASP A 155 2.91 -18.61 5.45
CA ASP A 155 1.87 -19.60 5.78
C ASP A 155 0.89 -19.04 6.82
N CYS A 156 0.21 -17.93 6.49
CA CYS A 156 -0.80 -17.31 7.35
C CYS A 156 -2.06 -17.01 6.55
N LEU A 157 -3.19 -17.50 7.03
CA LEU A 157 -4.50 -17.33 6.40
C LEU A 157 -4.88 -15.84 6.19
N LEU A 158 -4.47 -14.96 7.11
CA LEU A 158 -4.80 -13.53 7.07
C LEU A 158 -4.04 -12.75 5.98
N TYR A 159 -2.91 -13.26 5.49
CA TYR A 159 -2.18 -12.62 4.37
C TYR A 159 -2.81 -12.88 3.01
N THR A 160 -3.68 -13.86 2.93
CA THR A 160 -4.36 -14.25 1.68
C THR A 160 -5.81 -13.78 1.60
N SER A 161 -6.30 -13.08 2.64
CA SER A 161 -7.63 -12.46 2.60
C SER A 161 -7.52 -11.08 1.95
N ASP A 162 -8.14 -10.93 0.80
CA ASP A 162 -8.20 -9.65 0.10
C ASP A 162 -9.27 -8.76 0.72
N ALA A 163 -8.84 -7.66 1.32
CA ALA A 163 -9.75 -6.63 1.81
C ALA A 163 -10.29 -5.74 0.67
N ALA A 164 -9.86 -5.98 -0.57
CA ALA A 164 -10.16 -5.12 -1.72
C ALA A 164 -11.39 -5.55 -2.53
N ASP A 165 -11.91 -6.76 -2.34
CA ASP A 165 -12.92 -7.35 -3.23
C ASP A 165 -14.38 -7.17 -2.75
N GLU A 166 -14.61 -6.38 -1.68
CA GLU A 166 -15.96 -6.01 -1.26
C GLU A 166 -16.34 -4.61 -1.75
N SER A 167 -16.82 -4.55 -2.96
CA SER A 167 -17.56 -3.39 -3.49
C SER A 167 -18.69 -3.84 -4.40
#